data_1c24838800881d2bcda9f08a4e173340
#
_entry.id   1c24838800881d2bcda9f08a4e173340
#
_cell.length_a   1.000
_cell.length_b   1.000
_cell.length_c   1.000
_cell.angle_alpha   90.00
_cell.angle_beta   90.00
_cell.angle_gamma   90.00
#
_symmetry.space_group_name_H-M   'P 1'
#
loop_
_entity.id
_entity.type
_entity.pdbx_description
1 polymer ?
#
loop_
_entity_poly.entity_id
_entity_poly.type
_entity_poly.pdbx_seq_one_letter_code
_entity_poly.pdbx_strand_id
1 'polypeptide(L)'
;MSDFSVKPVLTGDRTVLRPFTEDDAAVMAEIIEDPEVVRFTGDPSEEFPLERLRSWYGSRSAQNDRLDLAVTDRGTGELVGEVVLYEWDATARSCTFRTLVGPRGRGRGIGTEATRLIVGHGFEQLGLHRIQLEAYGHNPRALRVYEKVGFVVEGVRREADFRDGQWLDWVMMAVLDHEWAAHRGRPDIGAVSSRAR
;
A
#
# COMPACT_ATOMS: atom_id res chain seq x y z
N MET A 1 7.17 -23.78 -2.18
CA MET A 1 7.18 -22.57 -3.02
C MET A 1 6.24 -21.61 -2.32
N SER A 2 6.74 -20.47 -1.80
CA SER A 2 5.88 -19.48 -1.15
C SER A 2 5.03 -18.84 -2.24
N ASP A 3 3.75 -18.70 -2.02
CA ASP A 3 2.79 -18.03 -2.89
C ASP A 3 1.86 -17.14 -2.05
N PHE A 4 0.99 -16.40 -2.69
CA PHE A 4 0.02 -15.56 -2.01
C PHE A 4 -1.29 -16.27 -1.65
N SER A 5 -1.32 -17.61 -1.63
CA SER A 5 -2.52 -18.39 -1.29
C SER A 5 -2.96 -18.22 0.15
N VAL A 6 -2.02 -18.01 1.07
CA VAL A 6 -2.33 -17.73 2.48
C VAL A 6 -2.55 -16.25 2.68
N LYS A 7 -3.73 -15.88 3.18
CA LYS A 7 -4.10 -14.51 3.52
C LYS A 7 -3.96 -14.33 5.04
N PRO A 8 -2.84 -13.75 5.53
CA PRO A 8 -2.60 -13.63 6.97
C PRO A 8 -3.45 -12.54 7.62
N VAL A 9 -3.57 -12.63 8.94
CA VAL A 9 -3.92 -11.49 9.79
C VAL A 9 -2.63 -10.97 10.41
N LEU A 10 -2.29 -9.70 10.13
CA LEU A 10 -1.08 -9.05 10.65
C LEU A 10 -1.50 -7.94 11.62
N THR A 11 -0.99 -7.99 12.84
CA THR A 11 -1.41 -7.08 13.92
C THR A 11 -0.24 -6.16 14.29
N GLY A 12 -0.47 -4.84 14.14
CA GLY A 12 0.40 -3.78 14.62
C GLY A 12 -0.14 -3.11 15.89
N ASP A 13 0.45 -1.99 16.27
CA ASP A 13 0.02 -1.20 17.42
C ASP A 13 -1.28 -0.41 17.15
N ARG A 14 -1.44 0.08 15.91
CA ARG A 14 -2.53 0.96 15.47
C ARG A 14 -3.46 0.32 14.47
N THR A 15 -3.01 -0.71 13.76
CA THR A 15 -3.76 -1.31 12.66
C THR A 15 -3.74 -2.84 12.72
N VAL A 16 -4.77 -3.43 12.15
CA VAL A 16 -4.82 -4.85 11.82
C VAL A 16 -5.04 -4.98 10.33
N LEU A 17 -4.20 -5.76 9.67
CA LEU A 17 -4.41 -6.18 8.29
C LEU A 17 -5.09 -7.54 8.31
N ARG A 18 -6.17 -7.69 7.55
CA ARG A 18 -6.93 -8.94 7.47
C ARG A 18 -7.38 -9.24 6.04
N PRO A 19 -7.72 -10.47 5.72
CA PRO A 19 -8.38 -10.78 4.46
C PRO A 19 -9.64 -9.95 4.25
N PHE A 20 -9.93 -9.61 2.99
CA PHE A 20 -11.19 -8.98 2.59
C PHE A 20 -12.36 -9.96 2.67
N THR A 21 -13.54 -9.40 2.89
CA THR A 21 -14.85 -10.05 2.76
C THR A 21 -15.74 -9.24 1.82
N GLU A 22 -16.86 -9.81 1.39
CA GLU A 22 -17.86 -9.08 0.56
C GLU A 22 -18.46 -7.87 1.29
N ASP A 23 -18.55 -7.94 2.62
CA ASP A 23 -19.13 -6.87 3.44
C ASP A 23 -18.26 -5.60 3.45
N ASP A 24 -16.98 -5.72 3.13
CA ASP A 24 -16.06 -4.58 3.04
C ASP A 24 -16.35 -3.67 1.84
N ALA A 25 -17.07 -4.17 0.85
CA ALA A 25 -17.32 -3.47 -0.41
C ALA A 25 -17.97 -2.10 -0.24
N ALA A 26 -18.92 -1.97 0.69
CA ALA A 26 -19.61 -0.70 0.91
C ALA A 26 -18.66 0.39 1.44
N VAL A 27 -17.82 0.06 2.40
CA VAL A 27 -16.84 1.00 2.95
C VAL A 27 -15.74 1.29 1.92
N MET A 28 -15.32 0.29 1.16
CA MET A 28 -14.32 0.49 0.10
C MET A 28 -14.85 1.36 -1.04
N ALA A 29 -16.16 1.28 -1.37
CA ALA A 29 -16.78 2.19 -2.32
C ALA A 29 -16.65 3.66 -1.88
N GLU A 30 -16.99 3.98 -0.63
CA GLU A 30 -16.81 5.32 -0.06
C GLU A 30 -15.34 5.79 -0.11
N ILE A 31 -14.40 4.87 0.15
CA ILE A 31 -12.96 5.19 0.15
C ILE A 31 -12.46 5.45 -1.27
N ILE A 32 -12.87 4.66 -2.25
CA ILE A 32 -12.46 4.80 -3.66
C ILE A 32 -13.00 6.10 -4.26
N GLU A 33 -14.19 6.52 -3.86
CA GLU A 33 -14.82 7.77 -4.31
C GLU A 33 -14.29 9.02 -3.59
N ASP A 34 -13.48 8.87 -2.54
CA ASP A 34 -12.88 10.02 -1.85
C ASP A 34 -12.01 10.84 -2.81
N PRO A 35 -12.22 12.17 -2.91
CA PRO A 35 -11.54 13.00 -3.90
C PRO A 35 -10.01 12.97 -3.80
N GLU A 36 -9.45 12.76 -2.61
CA GLU A 36 -8.01 12.65 -2.45
C GLU A 36 -7.50 11.28 -2.91
N VAL A 37 -8.28 10.21 -2.71
CA VAL A 37 -7.96 8.88 -3.26
C VAL A 37 -7.99 8.96 -4.78
N VAL A 38 -9.06 9.46 -5.38
CA VAL A 38 -9.20 9.66 -6.83
C VAL A 38 -8.01 10.43 -7.39
N ARG A 39 -7.62 11.53 -6.73
CA ARG A 39 -6.48 12.36 -7.16
C ARG A 39 -5.17 11.58 -7.27
N PHE A 40 -4.94 10.57 -6.44
CA PHE A 40 -3.66 9.85 -6.34
C PHE A 40 -3.71 8.40 -6.82
N THR A 41 -4.87 7.85 -7.15
CA THR A 41 -5.00 6.50 -7.71
C THR A 41 -5.57 6.50 -9.12
N GLY A 42 -6.10 7.62 -9.54
CA GLY A 42 -6.75 7.79 -10.82
C GLY A 42 -8.27 7.79 -10.72
N ASP A 43 -8.88 8.60 -11.60
CA ASP A 43 -10.32 8.55 -11.77
C ASP A 43 -10.69 7.18 -12.36
N PRO A 44 -11.51 6.39 -11.69
CA PRO A 44 -12.06 5.22 -12.34
C PRO A 44 -12.88 5.68 -13.55
N SER A 45 -12.40 5.34 -14.73
CA SER A 45 -13.10 5.66 -16.00
C SER A 45 -14.47 5.00 -16.10
N GLU A 46 -14.82 4.16 -15.14
CA GLU A 46 -16.09 3.45 -15.02
C GLU A 46 -16.62 3.54 -13.58
N GLU A 47 -17.91 3.76 -13.44
CA GLU A 47 -18.60 3.54 -12.16
C GLU A 47 -18.43 2.09 -11.72
N PHE A 48 -18.08 1.88 -10.45
CA PHE A 48 -18.03 0.55 -9.84
C PHE A 48 -19.31 0.27 -9.06
N PRO A 49 -20.32 -0.38 -9.67
CA PRO A 49 -21.52 -0.79 -8.96
C PRO A 49 -21.15 -1.61 -7.71
N LEU A 50 -21.88 -1.42 -6.61
CA LEU A 50 -21.61 -2.08 -5.34
C LEU A 50 -21.51 -3.61 -5.48
N GLU A 51 -22.33 -4.22 -6.33
CA GLU A 51 -22.29 -5.67 -6.60
C GLU A 51 -20.98 -6.11 -7.25
N ARG A 52 -20.42 -5.28 -8.14
CA ARG A 52 -19.11 -5.55 -8.73
C ARG A 52 -18.01 -5.48 -7.67
N LEU A 53 -18.07 -4.51 -6.75
CA LEU A 53 -17.12 -4.40 -5.62
C LEU A 53 -17.28 -5.58 -4.64
N ARG A 54 -18.49 -6.03 -4.33
CA ARG A 54 -18.72 -7.22 -3.51
C ARG A 54 -18.07 -8.45 -4.12
N SER A 55 -18.34 -8.71 -5.39
CA SER A 55 -17.71 -9.82 -6.12
C SER A 55 -16.19 -9.68 -6.16
N TRP A 56 -15.68 -8.46 -6.37
CA TRP A 56 -14.25 -8.18 -6.38
C TRP A 56 -13.61 -8.50 -5.02
N TYR A 57 -14.07 -7.89 -3.93
CA TYR A 57 -13.48 -8.08 -2.61
C TYR A 57 -13.71 -9.50 -2.07
N GLY A 58 -14.88 -10.10 -2.29
CA GLY A 58 -15.18 -11.47 -1.92
C GLY A 58 -14.27 -12.50 -2.58
N SER A 59 -13.79 -12.22 -3.80
CA SER A 59 -12.89 -13.12 -4.53
C SER A 59 -11.41 -13.01 -4.12
N ARG A 60 -11.00 -11.96 -3.38
CA ARG A 60 -9.58 -11.70 -3.09
C ARG A 60 -8.90 -12.81 -2.30
N SER A 61 -9.62 -13.43 -1.38
CA SER A 61 -9.09 -14.54 -0.58
C SER A 61 -8.76 -15.79 -1.38
N ALA A 62 -9.37 -15.99 -2.55
CA ALA A 62 -9.13 -17.13 -3.43
C ALA A 62 -7.99 -16.93 -4.44
N GLN A 63 -7.46 -15.71 -4.58
CA GLN A 63 -6.37 -15.41 -5.50
C GLN A 63 -5.04 -15.90 -4.92
N ASN A 64 -4.15 -16.44 -5.75
CA ASN A 64 -2.83 -16.94 -5.33
C ASN A 64 -1.65 -16.16 -5.94
N ASP A 65 -1.93 -15.22 -6.83
CA ASP A 65 -0.97 -14.37 -7.53
C ASP A 65 -0.86 -12.96 -6.91
N ARG A 66 -1.66 -12.69 -5.89
CA ARG A 66 -1.72 -11.39 -5.19
C ARG A 66 -2.16 -11.54 -3.74
N LEU A 67 -1.73 -10.62 -2.90
CA LEU A 67 -2.09 -10.51 -1.50
C LEU A 67 -2.76 -9.17 -1.24
N ASP A 68 -4.09 -9.17 -1.18
CA ASP A 68 -4.90 -8.00 -0.85
C ASP A 68 -5.36 -8.12 0.61
N LEU A 69 -5.05 -7.11 1.42
CA LEU A 69 -5.47 -7.06 2.81
C LEU A 69 -6.19 -5.75 3.12
N ALA A 70 -7.31 -5.88 3.79
CA ALA A 70 -8.05 -4.79 4.38
C ALA A 70 -7.26 -4.18 5.54
N VAL A 71 -7.13 -2.85 5.56
CA VAL A 71 -6.50 -2.11 6.65
C VAL A 71 -7.58 -1.65 7.61
N THR A 72 -7.59 -2.16 8.84
CA THR A 72 -8.53 -1.74 9.88
C THR A 72 -7.82 -0.98 10.99
N ASP A 73 -8.47 0.03 11.54
CA ASP A 73 -8.04 0.71 12.75
C ASP A 73 -8.20 -0.25 13.95
N ARG A 74 -7.11 -0.56 14.64
CA ARG A 74 -7.13 -1.49 15.76
C ARG A 74 -8.00 -1.03 16.92
N GLY A 75 -8.12 0.28 17.13
CA GLY A 75 -8.89 0.84 18.25
C GLY A 75 -10.39 0.81 18.02
N THR A 76 -10.85 0.96 16.78
CA THR A 76 -12.29 1.02 16.44
C THR A 76 -12.79 -0.21 15.68
N GLY A 77 -11.89 -0.97 15.06
CA GLY A 77 -12.24 -2.07 14.15
C GLY A 77 -12.68 -1.60 12.77
N GLU A 78 -12.76 -0.30 12.51
CA GLU A 78 -13.22 0.25 11.24
C GLU A 78 -12.24 -0.03 10.11
N LEU A 79 -12.75 -0.41 8.94
CA LEU A 79 -12.00 -0.48 7.69
C LEU A 79 -11.63 0.95 7.25
N VAL A 80 -10.36 1.18 6.99
CA VAL A 80 -9.83 2.51 6.64
C VAL A 80 -8.99 2.53 5.36
N GLY A 81 -8.80 1.39 4.70
CA GLY A 81 -8.03 1.30 3.47
C GLY A 81 -7.65 -0.12 3.07
N GLU A 82 -6.71 -0.20 2.15
CA GLU A 82 -6.13 -1.47 1.68
C GLU A 82 -4.62 -1.38 1.51
N VAL A 83 -3.96 -2.53 1.58
CA VAL A 83 -2.59 -2.77 1.13
C VAL A 83 -2.55 -4.01 0.26
N VAL A 84 -1.75 -3.97 -0.80
CA VAL A 84 -1.70 -5.03 -1.80
C VAL A 84 -0.26 -5.31 -2.21
N LEU A 85 0.10 -6.61 -2.29
CA LEU A 85 1.24 -7.10 -3.06
C LEU A 85 0.70 -7.84 -4.29
N TYR A 86 1.16 -7.49 -5.48
CA TYR A 86 0.67 -8.05 -6.74
C TYR A 86 1.79 -8.10 -7.80
N GLU A 87 1.50 -8.63 -8.98
CA GLU A 87 2.52 -8.82 -10.03
C GLU A 87 3.71 -9.65 -9.53
N TRP A 88 3.42 -10.77 -8.90
CA TRP A 88 4.45 -11.62 -8.34
C TRP A 88 5.25 -12.35 -9.42
N ASP A 89 6.55 -12.09 -9.45
CA ASP A 89 7.54 -12.87 -10.20
C ASP A 89 8.27 -13.84 -9.26
N ALA A 90 7.94 -15.13 -9.38
CA ALA A 90 8.53 -16.18 -8.55
C ALA A 90 10.02 -16.40 -8.85
N THR A 91 10.48 -16.08 -10.08
CA THR A 91 11.88 -16.23 -10.48
C THR A 91 12.74 -15.14 -9.92
N ALA A 92 12.30 -13.88 -10.07
CA ALA A 92 12.96 -12.72 -9.50
C ALA A 92 12.68 -12.56 -8.01
N ARG A 93 11.72 -13.30 -7.44
CA ARG A 93 11.20 -13.14 -6.08
C ARG A 93 10.82 -11.69 -5.80
N SER A 94 10.08 -11.10 -6.73
CA SER A 94 9.70 -9.70 -6.68
C SER A 94 8.21 -9.51 -6.82
N CYS A 95 7.71 -8.39 -6.34
CA CYS A 95 6.33 -7.97 -6.53
C CYS A 95 6.20 -6.45 -6.49
N THR A 96 5.02 -5.97 -6.88
CA THR A 96 4.63 -4.56 -6.80
C THR A 96 3.75 -4.35 -5.57
N PHE A 97 3.98 -3.27 -4.85
CA PHE A 97 3.19 -2.84 -3.70
C PHE A 97 2.26 -1.69 -4.08
N ARG A 98 1.04 -1.73 -3.54
CA ARG A 98 0.07 -0.65 -3.65
C ARG A 98 -0.65 -0.47 -2.31
N THR A 99 -1.02 0.78 -2.00
CA THR A 99 -1.89 1.10 -0.86
C THR A 99 -2.79 2.27 -1.16
N LEU A 100 -3.96 2.27 -0.53
CA LEU A 100 -4.80 3.45 -0.39
C LEU A 100 -5.32 3.54 1.04
N VAL A 101 -5.45 4.76 1.55
CA VAL A 101 -5.95 5.02 2.89
C VAL A 101 -7.00 6.13 2.81
N GLY A 102 -8.21 5.78 3.20
CA GLY A 102 -9.34 6.70 3.26
C GLY A 102 -9.19 7.79 4.34
N PRO A 103 -10.11 8.77 4.36
CA PRO A 103 -10.03 9.93 5.25
C PRO A 103 -9.87 9.56 6.73
N ARG A 104 -10.58 8.53 7.20
CA ARG A 104 -10.57 8.08 8.61
C ARG A 104 -9.23 7.50 9.07
N GLY A 105 -8.40 7.00 8.14
CA GLY A 105 -7.07 6.42 8.44
C GLY A 105 -5.90 7.38 8.30
N ARG A 106 -6.11 8.56 7.70
CA ARG A 106 -5.02 9.50 7.39
C ARG A 106 -4.50 10.24 8.63
N GLY A 107 -3.21 10.62 8.61
CA GLY A 107 -2.59 11.44 9.65
C GLY A 107 -2.34 10.74 10.99
N ARG A 108 -2.68 9.47 11.11
CA ARG A 108 -2.66 8.69 12.37
C ARG A 108 -1.55 7.64 12.44
N GLY A 109 -0.68 7.60 11.43
CA GLY A 109 0.40 6.60 11.35
C GLY A 109 -0.03 5.23 10.82
N ILE A 110 -1.34 5.00 10.60
CA ILE A 110 -1.91 3.74 10.12
C ILE A 110 -1.29 3.33 8.78
N GLY A 111 -1.22 4.22 7.81
CA GLY A 111 -0.65 3.91 6.50
C GLY A 111 0.82 3.49 6.56
N THR A 112 1.63 4.12 7.41
CA THR A 112 3.04 3.74 7.61
C THR A 112 3.15 2.36 8.24
N GLU A 113 2.36 2.09 9.27
CA GLU A 113 2.38 0.80 9.95
C GLU A 113 1.84 -0.32 9.05
N ALA A 114 0.74 -0.09 8.34
CA ALA A 114 0.17 -1.04 7.39
C ALA A 114 1.18 -1.42 6.29
N THR A 115 1.86 -0.41 5.71
CA THR A 115 2.93 -0.63 4.74
C THR A 115 4.05 -1.47 5.34
N ARG A 116 4.51 -1.15 6.56
CA ARG A 116 5.59 -1.90 7.24
C ARG A 116 5.19 -3.36 7.49
N LEU A 117 3.96 -3.61 7.92
CA LEU A 117 3.47 -4.97 8.21
C LEU A 117 3.45 -5.86 6.95
N ILE A 118 2.88 -5.38 5.85
CA ILE A 118 2.79 -6.19 4.63
C ILE A 118 4.15 -6.37 3.94
N VAL A 119 4.98 -5.33 3.93
CA VAL A 119 6.36 -5.39 3.41
C VAL A 119 7.19 -6.38 4.22
N GLY A 120 7.11 -6.30 5.55
CA GLY A 120 7.77 -7.24 6.45
C GLY A 120 7.32 -8.67 6.21
N HIS A 121 6.01 -8.91 6.06
CA HIS A 121 5.48 -10.23 5.71
C HIS A 121 6.04 -10.73 4.36
N GLY A 122 6.12 -9.86 3.35
CA GLY A 122 6.70 -10.18 2.05
C GLY A 122 8.14 -10.69 2.15
N PHE A 123 8.99 -10.02 2.91
CA PHE A 123 10.39 -10.43 3.06
C PHE A 123 10.56 -11.62 4.02
N GLU A 124 9.92 -11.59 5.19
CA GLU A 124 10.21 -12.50 6.28
C GLU A 124 9.47 -13.84 6.17
N GLN A 125 8.28 -13.84 5.56
CA GLN A 125 7.45 -15.05 5.42
C GLN A 125 7.39 -15.58 4.00
N LEU A 126 7.34 -14.69 3.00
CA LEU A 126 7.24 -15.10 1.59
C LEU A 126 8.61 -15.19 0.91
N GLY A 127 9.69 -14.68 1.53
CA GLY A 127 11.05 -14.76 1.02
C GLY A 127 11.27 -13.93 -0.25
N LEU A 128 10.53 -12.82 -0.40
CA LEU A 128 10.76 -11.91 -1.51
C LEU A 128 12.16 -11.32 -1.44
N HIS A 129 12.73 -11.00 -2.59
CA HIS A 129 14.00 -10.30 -2.71
C HIS A 129 13.79 -8.80 -2.92
N ARG A 130 12.69 -8.42 -3.60
CA ARG A 130 12.40 -7.04 -3.99
C ARG A 130 10.92 -6.74 -3.91
N ILE A 131 10.57 -5.61 -3.33
CA ILE A 131 9.22 -5.01 -3.39
C ILE A 131 9.36 -3.62 -3.98
N GLN A 132 8.63 -3.34 -5.06
CA GLN A 132 8.66 -2.06 -5.76
C GLN A 132 7.30 -1.37 -5.75
N LEU A 133 7.29 -0.09 -6.03
CA LEU A 133 6.09 0.71 -6.19
C LEU A 133 6.31 1.88 -7.15
N GLU A 134 5.22 2.42 -7.65
CA GLU A 134 5.18 3.71 -8.34
C GLU A 134 4.23 4.65 -7.60
N ALA A 135 4.57 5.92 -7.51
CA ALA A 135 3.74 6.93 -6.87
C ALA A 135 3.84 8.25 -7.62
N TYR A 136 2.76 9.04 -7.60
CA TYR A 136 2.80 10.38 -8.19
C TYR A 136 3.80 11.28 -7.45
N GLY A 137 4.66 11.99 -8.18
CA GLY A 137 5.66 12.90 -7.63
C GLY A 137 5.04 14.04 -6.81
N HIS A 138 3.80 14.43 -7.12
CA HIS A 138 3.03 15.43 -6.37
C HIS A 138 2.27 14.87 -5.15
N ASN A 139 2.56 13.63 -4.72
CA ASN A 139 2.07 13.04 -3.47
C ASN A 139 3.18 12.93 -2.40
N PRO A 140 3.66 14.03 -1.84
CA PRO A 140 4.78 14.02 -0.89
C PRO A 140 4.45 13.26 0.40
N ARG A 141 3.17 13.09 0.73
CA ARG A 141 2.75 12.32 1.90
C ARG A 141 3.01 10.83 1.70
N ALA A 142 2.63 10.28 0.56
CA ALA A 142 2.88 8.87 0.25
C ALA A 142 4.38 8.59 0.13
N LEU A 143 5.14 9.43 -0.58
CA LEU A 143 6.59 9.29 -0.71
C LEU A 143 7.27 9.22 0.66
N ARG A 144 6.92 10.14 1.59
CA ARG A 144 7.45 10.09 2.97
C ARG A 144 7.07 8.83 3.75
N VAL A 145 5.89 8.25 3.50
CA VAL A 145 5.51 6.95 4.12
C VAL A 145 6.43 5.86 3.61
N TYR A 146 6.68 5.80 2.32
CA TYR A 146 7.51 4.77 1.71
C TYR A 146 8.98 4.89 2.15
N GLU A 147 9.54 6.10 2.16
CA GLU A 147 10.89 6.36 2.69
C GLU A 147 11.04 5.91 4.16
N LYS A 148 10.04 6.18 5.01
CA LYS A 148 10.03 5.72 6.42
C LYS A 148 10.00 4.20 6.56
N VAL A 149 9.46 3.49 5.59
CA VAL A 149 9.44 2.02 5.58
C VAL A 149 10.72 1.44 4.99
N GLY A 150 11.54 2.27 4.32
CA GLY A 150 12.83 1.86 3.78
C GLY A 150 12.88 1.79 2.26
N PHE A 151 11.82 2.23 1.56
CA PHE A 151 11.88 2.34 0.11
C PHE A 151 12.85 3.43 -0.33
N VAL A 152 13.63 3.15 -1.34
CA VAL A 152 14.61 4.05 -1.96
C VAL A 152 14.11 4.45 -3.34
N VAL A 153 14.28 5.73 -3.69
CA VAL A 153 13.95 6.23 -5.03
C VAL A 153 14.96 5.67 -6.05
N GLU A 154 14.48 5.02 -7.09
CA GLU A 154 15.30 4.48 -8.18
C GLU A 154 15.25 5.35 -9.44
N GLY A 155 14.22 6.17 -9.58
CA GLY A 155 14.09 7.05 -10.72
C GLY A 155 12.77 7.80 -10.79
N VAL A 156 12.65 8.65 -11.81
CA VAL A 156 11.45 9.40 -12.13
C VAL A 156 11.10 9.20 -13.60
N ARG A 157 9.89 8.74 -13.86
CA ARG A 157 9.30 8.74 -15.20
C ARG A 157 8.62 10.08 -15.39
N ARG A 158 9.29 10.97 -16.12
CA ARG A 158 8.80 12.32 -16.36
C ARG A 158 7.62 12.30 -17.32
N GLU A 159 6.59 13.12 -17.02
CA GLU A 159 5.42 13.30 -17.88
C GLU A 159 4.75 11.96 -18.27
N ALA A 160 4.69 11.04 -17.30
CA ALA A 160 4.23 9.67 -17.52
C ALA A 160 2.69 9.52 -17.47
N ASP A 161 1.99 10.55 -17.03
CA ASP A 161 0.52 10.59 -17.00
C ASP A 161 0.04 12.01 -17.34
N PHE A 162 -1.20 12.12 -17.82
CA PHE A 162 -1.83 13.41 -18.15
C PHE A 162 -3.21 13.49 -17.51
N ARG A 163 -3.37 14.44 -16.57
CA ARG A 163 -4.64 14.65 -15.84
C ARG A 163 -4.91 16.13 -15.64
N ASP A 164 -6.16 16.51 -15.73
CA ASP A 164 -6.63 17.88 -15.48
C ASP A 164 -5.80 18.93 -16.25
N GLY A 165 -5.38 18.60 -17.48
CA GLY A 165 -4.58 19.49 -18.30
C GLY A 165 -3.10 19.58 -17.93
N GLN A 166 -2.60 18.72 -17.04
CA GLN A 166 -1.21 18.72 -16.57
C GLN A 166 -0.53 17.37 -16.79
N TRP A 167 0.75 17.42 -17.19
CA TRP A 167 1.63 16.27 -17.21
C TRP A 167 2.14 15.97 -15.81
N LEU A 168 2.10 14.70 -15.42
CA LEU A 168 2.46 14.24 -14.09
C LEU A 168 3.62 13.26 -14.14
N ASP A 169 4.55 13.41 -13.19
CA ASP A 169 5.68 12.52 -13.02
C ASP A 169 5.31 11.35 -12.10
N TRP A 170 5.88 10.18 -12.39
CA TRP A 170 5.85 9.02 -11.51
C TRP A 170 7.22 8.78 -10.91
N VAL A 171 7.27 8.64 -9.59
CA VAL A 171 8.46 8.27 -8.82
C VAL A 171 8.46 6.76 -8.61
N MET A 172 9.49 6.11 -9.09
CA MET A 172 9.71 4.68 -8.92
C MET A 172 10.54 4.47 -7.66
N MET A 173 10.08 3.60 -6.75
CA MET A 173 10.76 3.26 -5.52
C MET A 173 10.79 1.75 -5.32
N ALA A 174 11.80 1.27 -4.62
CA ALA A 174 11.89 -0.13 -4.22
C ALA A 174 12.58 -0.27 -2.87
N VAL A 175 12.38 -1.43 -2.25
CA VAL A 175 13.15 -1.90 -1.10
C VAL A 175 13.61 -3.33 -1.37
N LEU A 176 14.84 -3.65 -0.98
CA LEU A 176 15.44 -4.97 -1.14
C LEU A 176 15.51 -5.69 0.21
N ASP A 177 15.58 -7.02 0.19
CA ASP A 177 15.58 -7.87 1.40
C ASP A 177 16.67 -7.49 2.41
N HIS A 178 17.89 -7.22 1.92
CA HIS A 178 19.00 -6.82 2.78
C HIS A 178 18.86 -5.39 3.33
N GLU A 179 18.21 -4.47 2.58
CA GLU A 179 17.87 -3.12 3.06
C GLU A 179 16.79 -3.19 4.14
N TRP A 180 15.76 -4.03 3.94
CA TRP A 180 14.74 -4.30 4.94
C TRP A 180 15.35 -4.84 6.23
N ALA A 181 16.24 -5.82 6.13
CA ALA A 181 16.91 -6.39 7.30
C ALA A 181 17.67 -5.35 8.13
N ALA A 182 18.27 -4.34 7.48
CA ALA A 182 18.95 -3.22 8.14
C ALA A 182 17.97 -2.16 8.70
N HIS A 183 16.77 -2.07 8.14
CA HIS A 183 15.79 -1.01 8.44
C HIS A 183 14.75 -1.40 9.49
N ARG A 184 14.31 -2.66 9.51
CA ARG A 184 13.23 -3.18 10.36
C ARG A 184 13.40 -2.94 11.87
N GLY A 185 14.62 -2.80 12.36
CA GLY A 185 14.96 -2.58 13.77
C GLY A 185 15.11 -1.10 14.17
N ARG A 186 14.93 -0.16 13.23
CA ARG A 186 15.05 1.27 13.55
C ARG A 186 13.74 1.78 14.15
N PRO A 187 13.77 2.39 15.37
CA PRO A 187 12.60 3.10 15.87
C PRO A 187 12.23 4.24 14.92
N ASP A 188 10.94 4.59 14.80
CA ASP A 188 10.48 5.78 14.08
C ASP A 188 11.12 7.03 14.71
N ILE A 189 12.31 7.40 14.25
CA ILE A 189 12.93 8.68 14.61
C ILE A 189 12.13 9.73 13.84
N GLY A 190 11.13 10.30 14.52
CA GLY A 190 10.43 11.48 14.04
C GLY A 190 11.48 12.50 13.60
N ALA A 191 11.27 13.09 12.41
CA ALA A 191 12.19 14.01 11.74
C ALA A 191 12.86 14.94 12.77
N VAL A 192 14.15 14.74 12.99
CA VAL A 192 14.99 15.73 13.66
C VAL A 192 15.02 16.94 12.74
N SER A 193 14.30 18.00 13.14
CA SER A 193 14.32 19.30 12.49
C SER A 193 15.79 19.74 12.38
N SER A 194 16.38 19.66 11.17
CA SER A 194 17.66 20.32 10.91
C SER A 194 17.39 21.83 10.87
N ARG A 195 17.49 22.48 12.01
CA ARG A 195 17.80 23.89 12.04
C ARG A 195 19.26 24.04 11.63
N ALA A 196 19.48 24.26 10.34
CA ALA A 196 20.74 24.82 9.86
C ALA A 196 20.81 26.29 10.24
N ARG A 197 21.93 26.66 10.81
CA ARG A 197 22.33 28.07 11.02
C ARG A 197 22.77 28.67 9.70
#